data_a1dc8b0a6a05dc15d2a9a8623aeda47e
#
_entry.id   a1dc8b0a6a05dc15d2a9a8623aeda47e
#
_cell.length_a   1.000
_cell.length_b   1.000
_cell.length_c   1.000
_cell.angle_alpha   90.00
_cell.angle_beta   90.00
_cell.angle_gamma   90.00
#
_symmetry.space_group_name_H-M   'P 1'
#
loop_
_entity.id
_entity.type
_entity.pdbx_description
1 polymer ?
#
loop_
_entity_poly.entity_id
_entity_poly.type
_entity_poly.pdbx_seq_one_letter_code
_entity_poly.pdbx_strand_id
1 'polypeptide(L)'
;MKHRIIKKTLLTIGISLSIVNSHLSIAQRSLGVSGLLNIPSADMQEDGTFMAGGNYLPQEMLPREWGYNSGNYFVNLTFLPFMEVAYRCTLLKVESTGKWNQDRSVSLRLRPLKEGKWWPSVVIGSNDLLTTGELNPFLDSGGNRYFSSVYAVGTKHFGFYGHDIGVTVGGHVPFRSRSENKGVFGGVSYRPAFLKPLEVMAEYDSKAVNMGVSARLFDHFSLYAYCYDFKTVAGGIRYELTPRQRVFNPDEVRMPWDGRVELVLYPQITLNNSWLDKIYGAVINIAPAVEARLWKGAAFTGQVILPVWNNMVGQMDYVRAGVLTLSQEFGLPGGAFGRVTVGNFTNNRMGADLKLRYVTPDDRWMFGVEGGVTGSSTFYEGKWQVSAWKRVSGAAEVRFRERHFNMDFNLGVHRYIYGDYGVRVDCIRHFGRTTAGLYAMYTGGEANGGFHFAVPLPQWGKSRKVRVRLPEYYQMEYSGQSGLEYFRRKLGQDYETRPDESNSVPYDRRRDDL
;
A
#
# COMPACT_ATOMS: atom_id res chain seq x y z
N MET A 1 -39.30 -35.94 0.12
CA MET A 1 -38.05 -35.80 -0.66
C MET A 1 -37.34 -34.45 -0.40
N LYS A 2 -38.02 -33.32 -0.33
CA LYS A 2 -37.41 -31.99 -0.08
C LYS A 2 -36.65 -31.86 1.25
N HIS A 3 -37.13 -32.44 2.35
CA HIS A 3 -36.46 -32.39 3.66
C HIS A 3 -35.12 -33.15 3.74
N ARG A 4 -34.91 -34.17 2.90
CA ARG A 4 -33.66 -34.94 2.83
C ARG A 4 -32.59 -34.20 2.03
N ILE A 5 -32.96 -33.39 1.06
CA ILE A 5 -32.06 -32.59 0.23
C ILE A 5 -31.53 -31.43 1.06
N ILE A 6 -32.37 -30.71 1.80
CA ILE A 6 -31.98 -29.58 2.65
C ILE A 6 -30.99 -30.03 3.77
N LYS A 7 -31.27 -31.18 4.41
CA LYS A 7 -30.33 -31.74 5.41
C LYS A 7 -28.98 -32.16 4.80
N LYS A 8 -28.97 -32.74 3.58
CA LYS A 8 -27.72 -33.07 2.91
C LYS A 8 -26.95 -31.82 2.47
N THR A 9 -27.62 -30.81 1.96
CA THR A 9 -26.99 -29.54 1.55
C THR A 9 -26.44 -28.78 2.75
N LEU A 10 -27.15 -28.71 3.86
CA LEU A 10 -26.66 -28.12 5.11
C LEU A 10 -25.50 -28.92 5.72
N LEU A 11 -25.53 -30.26 5.63
CA LEU A 11 -24.44 -31.12 6.09
C LEU A 11 -23.21 -31.00 5.18
N THR A 12 -23.40 -30.87 3.86
CA THR A 12 -22.31 -30.68 2.89
C THR A 12 -21.68 -29.29 3.03
N ILE A 13 -22.45 -28.24 3.29
CA ILE A 13 -21.96 -26.90 3.61
C ILE A 13 -21.19 -26.92 4.95
N GLY A 14 -21.71 -27.63 5.97
CA GLY A 14 -21.04 -27.80 7.26
C GLY A 14 -19.73 -28.62 7.17
N ILE A 15 -19.66 -29.60 6.27
CA ILE A 15 -18.45 -30.45 6.09
C ILE A 15 -17.42 -29.75 5.20
N SER A 16 -17.83 -28.94 4.23
CA SER A 16 -16.92 -28.13 3.40
C SER A 16 -16.25 -26.99 4.18
N LEU A 17 -16.82 -26.58 5.32
CA LEU A 17 -16.24 -25.62 6.25
C LEU A 17 -15.18 -26.24 7.19
N SER A 18 -15.01 -27.56 7.19
CA SER A 18 -14.16 -28.27 8.15
C SER A 18 -12.82 -28.78 7.61
N ILE A 19 -12.46 -28.48 6.36
CA ILE A 19 -11.17 -28.88 5.77
C ILE A 19 -10.40 -27.64 5.33
N VAL A 20 -10.00 -26.81 6.28
CA VAL A 20 -9.04 -25.74 5.98
C VAL A 20 -8.06 -25.62 7.13
N ASN A 21 -6.79 -25.64 6.77
CA ASN A 21 -5.67 -25.35 7.66
C ASN A 21 -6.00 -24.12 8.51
N SER A 22 -6.10 -24.30 9.79
CA SER A 22 -6.47 -23.28 10.76
C SER A 22 -5.33 -22.28 10.94
N HIS A 23 -5.15 -21.36 10.00
CA HIS A 23 -4.56 -20.09 10.36
C HIS A 23 -5.52 -19.40 11.34
N LEU A 24 -5.03 -19.10 12.53
CA LEU A 24 -5.80 -18.38 13.54
C LEU A 24 -6.21 -17.03 12.95
N SER A 25 -7.50 -16.85 12.72
CA SER A 25 -8.01 -15.53 12.33
C SER A 25 -7.91 -14.62 13.54
N ILE A 26 -7.16 -13.54 13.43
CA ILE A 26 -7.10 -12.50 14.45
C ILE A 26 -8.19 -11.50 14.13
N ALA A 27 -9.05 -11.20 15.08
CA ALA A 27 -10.10 -10.20 14.92
C ALA A 27 -9.47 -8.83 14.63
N GLN A 28 -10.21 -7.99 13.94
CA GLN A 28 -9.81 -6.63 13.63
C GLN A 28 -10.84 -5.65 14.17
N ARG A 29 -10.34 -4.64 14.85
CA ARG A 29 -11.19 -3.61 15.45
C ARG A 29 -11.68 -2.59 14.40
N SER A 30 -12.71 -1.84 14.78
CA SER A 30 -13.33 -0.79 13.97
C SER A 30 -12.37 0.28 13.43
N LEU A 31 -11.17 0.44 14.01
CA LEU A 31 -10.15 1.38 13.56
C LEU A 31 -9.12 0.80 12.57
N GLY A 32 -9.33 -0.41 12.05
CA GLY A 32 -8.52 -0.98 10.98
C GLY A 32 -7.19 -1.63 11.39
N VAL A 33 -6.95 -1.85 12.69
CA VAL A 33 -5.80 -2.59 13.22
C VAL A 33 -6.25 -3.85 13.93
N SER A 34 -5.34 -4.82 14.14
CA SER A 34 -5.66 -6.06 14.87
C SER A 34 -6.14 -5.76 16.29
N GLY A 35 -7.22 -6.42 16.72
CA GLY A 35 -7.86 -6.20 18.01
C GLY A 35 -9.12 -7.02 18.15
N LEU A 36 -9.94 -6.73 19.16
CA LEU A 36 -11.26 -7.32 19.33
C LEU A 36 -12.31 -6.55 18.49
N LEU A 37 -13.37 -6.03 19.09
CA LEU A 37 -14.42 -5.28 18.39
C LEU A 37 -14.02 -3.81 18.17
N ASN A 38 -13.68 -3.13 19.28
CA ASN A 38 -13.31 -1.71 19.29
C ASN A 38 -11.98 -1.43 20.02
N ILE A 39 -11.45 -2.38 20.79
CA ILE A 39 -10.17 -2.26 21.48
C ILE A 39 -9.03 -2.97 20.74
N PRO A 40 -7.77 -2.50 20.83
CA PRO A 40 -6.62 -3.23 20.33
C PRO A 40 -6.36 -4.49 21.17
N SER A 41 -5.88 -5.58 20.55
CA SER A 41 -5.28 -6.72 21.24
C SER A 41 -3.77 -6.75 21.01
N ALA A 42 -3.04 -7.59 21.74
CA ALA A 42 -1.62 -7.81 21.47
C ALA A 42 -1.37 -8.91 20.42
N ASP A 43 -2.42 -9.42 19.80
CA ASP A 43 -2.32 -10.30 18.65
C ASP A 43 -1.81 -9.54 17.44
N MET A 44 -1.07 -10.24 16.61
CA MET A 44 -0.52 -9.69 15.38
C MET A 44 -0.61 -10.78 14.31
N GLN A 45 -1.06 -10.38 13.12
CA GLN A 45 -1.16 -11.27 11.97
C GLN A 45 0.20 -11.87 11.60
N GLU A 46 0.18 -12.93 10.82
CA GLU A 46 1.40 -13.52 10.27
C GLU A 46 2.17 -12.49 9.45
N ASP A 47 3.47 -12.67 9.42
CA ASP A 47 4.39 -11.82 8.66
C ASP A 47 4.01 -11.73 7.18
N GLY A 48 3.89 -10.51 6.66
CA GLY A 48 3.49 -10.25 5.29
C GLY A 48 1.98 -10.29 5.05
N THR A 49 1.14 -10.50 6.07
CA THR A 49 -0.31 -10.47 5.88
C THR A 49 -0.79 -9.07 5.52
N PHE A 50 -1.45 -8.99 4.39
CA PHE A 50 -2.17 -7.82 3.90
C PHE A 50 -3.65 -7.95 4.24
N MET A 51 -4.24 -6.90 4.78
CA MET A 51 -5.67 -6.81 5.04
C MET A 51 -6.25 -5.53 4.44
N ALA A 52 -7.44 -5.62 3.88
CA ALA A 52 -8.23 -4.47 3.45
C ALA A 52 -9.69 -4.69 3.85
N GLY A 53 -10.38 -3.63 4.20
CA GLY A 53 -11.77 -3.75 4.62
C GLY A 53 -12.48 -2.43 4.82
N GLY A 54 -13.71 -2.53 5.29
CA GLY A 54 -14.54 -1.38 5.63
C GLY A 54 -15.47 -1.67 6.78
N ASN A 55 -15.79 -0.62 7.53
CA ASN A 55 -16.59 -0.70 8.73
C ASN A 55 -17.71 0.33 8.68
N TYR A 56 -18.87 -0.05 9.17
CA TYR A 56 -19.96 0.84 9.51
C TYR A 56 -19.78 1.34 10.94
N LEU A 57 -19.84 2.65 11.13
CA LEU A 57 -19.67 3.34 12.39
C LEU A 57 -20.96 4.11 12.71
N PRO A 58 -21.80 3.63 13.63
CA PRO A 58 -22.99 4.37 14.06
C PRO A 58 -22.59 5.64 14.81
N GLN A 59 -23.50 6.62 14.83
CA GLN A 59 -23.30 7.93 15.41
C GLN A 59 -22.86 7.87 16.90
N GLU A 60 -23.34 6.91 17.63
CA GLU A 60 -23.04 6.71 19.06
C GLU A 60 -21.55 6.41 19.34
N MET A 61 -20.82 5.92 18.32
CA MET A 61 -19.38 5.67 18.39
C MET A 61 -18.54 6.87 17.97
N LEU A 62 -19.16 7.90 17.41
CA LEU A 62 -18.52 9.05 16.81
C LEU A 62 -18.63 10.30 17.71
N PRO A 63 -17.89 11.37 17.42
CA PRO A 63 -18.08 12.65 18.09
C PRO A 63 -19.54 13.08 18.08
N ARG A 64 -20.04 13.54 19.22
CA ARG A 64 -21.44 14.00 19.33
C ARG A 64 -21.79 15.10 18.35
N GLU A 65 -20.81 15.96 18.02
CA GLU A 65 -20.94 17.05 17.06
C GLU A 65 -21.16 16.57 15.62
N TRP A 66 -20.82 15.33 15.28
CA TRP A 66 -21.01 14.86 13.90
C TRP A 66 -22.47 14.58 13.54
N GLY A 67 -23.30 14.16 14.46
CA GLY A 67 -24.75 14.02 14.28
C GLY A 67 -25.20 13.06 13.16
N TYR A 68 -24.31 12.16 12.68
CA TYR A 68 -24.59 11.23 11.58
C TYR A 68 -23.82 9.92 11.73
N ASN A 69 -24.35 8.86 11.12
CA ASN A 69 -23.62 7.60 10.95
C ASN A 69 -22.52 7.75 9.90
N SER A 70 -21.41 7.07 10.07
CA SER A 70 -20.30 7.11 9.13
C SER A 70 -19.79 5.72 8.80
N GLY A 71 -18.67 5.66 8.11
CA GLY A 71 -17.92 4.46 7.84
C GLY A 71 -16.45 4.77 7.66
N ASN A 72 -15.64 3.76 7.73
CA ASN A 72 -14.26 3.85 7.32
C ASN A 72 -13.89 2.68 6.42
N TYR A 73 -12.85 2.87 5.63
CA TYR A 73 -12.14 1.81 4.97
C TYR A 73 -10.66 1.88 5.35
N PHE A 74 -10.00 0.75 5.27
CA PHE A 74 -8.62 0.62 5.73
C PHE A 74 -7.83 -0.37 4.90
N VAL A 75 -6.53 -0.19 4.96
CA VAL A 75 -5.53 -1.14 4.50
C VAL A 75 -4.55 -1.35 5.65
N ASN A 76 -4.20 -2.59 5.92
CA ASN A 76 -3.29 -2.96 7.00
C ASN A 76 -2.28 -3.98 6.47
N LEU A 77 -1.04 -3.87 6.89
CA LEU A 77 0.05 -4.76 6.51
C LEU A 77 0.89 -5.10 7.75
N THR A 78 1.07 -6.39 8.01
CA THR A 78 2.11 -6.86 8.91
C THR A 78 3.44 -6.74 8.20
N PHE A 79 4.03 -5.54 8.31
CA PHE A 79 5.24 -5.17 7.57
C PHE A 79 6.49 -5.89 8.07
N LEU A 80 6.55 -6.22 9.36
CA LEU A 80 7.57 -7.07 9.98
C LEU A 80 6.88 -8.03 10.98
N PRO A 81 7.49 -9.17 11.35
CA PRO A 81 6.88 -10.11 12.28
C PRO A 81 6.45 -9.52 13.63
N PHE A 82 6.95 -8.31 13.92
CA PHE A 82 6.70 -7.55 15.14
C PHE A 82 6.17 -6.14 14.88
N MET A 83 5.87 -5.78 13.63
CA MET A 83 5.40 -4.45 13.24
C MET A 83 4.23 -4.50 12.27
N GLU A 84 3.14 -3.83 12.61
CA GLU A 84 1.94 -3.67 11.79
C GLU A 84 1.74 -2.19 11.49
N VAL A 85 1.48 -1.87 10.23
CA VAL A 85 1.18 -0.51 9.74
C VAL A 85 -0.20 -0.53 9.12
N ALA A 86 -1.05 0.41 9.52
CA ALA A 86 -2.38 0.54 8.96
C ALA A 86 -2.64 1.96 8.45
N TYR A 87 -3.25 2.04 7.29
CA TYR A 87 -3.85 3.26 6.76
C TYR A 87 -5.37 3.14 6.84
N ARG A 88 -6.01 4.13 7.41
CA ARG A 88 -7.47 4.23 7.53
C ARG A 88 -7.95 5.54 6.94
N CYS A 89 -9.11 5.49 6.32
CA CYS A 89 -9.84 6.66 5.87
C CYS A 89 -11.25 6.63 6.47
N THR A 90 -11.57 7.58 7.32
CA THR A 90 -12.90 7.76 7.90
C THR A 90 -13.66 8.79 7.09
N LEU A 91 -14.92 8.51 6.77
CA LEU A 91 -15.76 9.39 5.98
C LEU A 91 -16.37 10.47 6.88
N LEU A 92 -16.12 11.72 6.51
CA LEU A 92 -16.64 12.93 7.19
C LEU A 92 -17.68 13.60 6.32
N LYS A 93 -18.80 13.97 6.89
CA LYS A 93 -19.81 14.77 6.19
C LYS A 93 -19.46 16.25 6.30
N VAL A 94 -19.31 16.90 5.17
CA VAL A 94 -19.07 18.35 5.10
C VAL A 94 -20.41 19.07 5.24
N GLU A 95 -20.65 19.75 6.35
CA GLU A 95 -21.93 20.41 6.66
C GLU A 95 -22.39 21.38 5.57
N SER A 96 -21.47 22.20 5.03
CA SER A 96 -21.79 23.23 4.02
C SER A 96 -22.26 22.67 2.68
N THR A 97 -21.87 21.44 2.32
CA THR A 97 -22.18 20.85 1.01
C THR A 97 -22.98 19.56 1.10
N GLY A 98 -23.10 18.97 2.27
CA GLY A 98 -23.67 17.63 2.50
C GLY A 98 -22.88 16.49 1.86
N LYS A 99 -21.73 16.76 1.24
CA LYS A 99 -20.87 15.79 0.60
C LYS A 99 -19.93 15.12 1.60
N TRP A 100 -19.42 13.97 1.21
CA TRP A 100 -18.46 13.20 2.02
C TRP A 100 -17.03 13.61 1.68
N ASN A 101 -16.25 13.86 2.71
CA ASN A 101 -14.80 14.04 2.68
C ASN A 101 -14.13 12.89 3.46
N GLN A 102 -12.82 12.86 3.44
CA GLN A 102 -12.04 11.81 4.07
C GLN A 102 -11.12 12.35 5.16
N ASP A 103 -11.13 11.67 6.29
CA ASP A 103 -10.11 11.80 7.32
C ASP A 103 -9.16 10.60 7.20
N ARG A 104 -7.95 10.87 6.74
CA ARG A 104 -6.91 9.88 6.52
C ARG A 104 -6.02 9.79 7.73
N SER A 105 -5.71 8.59 8.15
CA SER A 105 -4.83 8.37 9.29
C SER A 105 -3.92 7.16 9.08
N VAL A 106 -2.76 7.22 9.73
CA VAL A 106 -1.79 6.14 9.78
C VAL A 106 -1.64 5.69 11.23
N SER A 107 -1.69 4.40 11.45
CA SER A 107 -1.48 3.76 12.75
C SER A 107 -0.28 2.82 12.67
N LEU A 108 0.50 2.79 13.74
CA LEU A 108 1.67 1.93 13.88
C LEU A 108 1.53 1.07 15.13
N ARG A 109 1.89 -0.21 15.04
CA ARG A 109 1.93 -1.15 16.17
C ARG A 109 3.25 -1.90 16.19
N LEU A 110 3.82 -2.02 17.37
CA LEU A 110 5.05 -2.76 17.62
C LEU A 110 4.80 -3.80 18.71
N ARG A 111 5.23 -5.03 18.49
CA ARG A 111 5.13 -6.14 19.44
C ARG A 111 6.51 -6.49 20.01
N PRO A 112 6.95 -5.80 21.09
CA PRO A 112 8.22 -6.08 21.73
C PRO A 112 8.28 -7.45 22.40
N LEU A 113 7.13 -8.02 22.82
CA LEU A 113 7.07 -9.31 23.47
C LEU A 113 6.00 -10.19 22.81
N LYS A 114 6.42 -11.31 22.25
CA LYS A 114 5.51 -12.35 21.73
C LYS A 114 5.04 -13.23 22.90
N GLU A 115 3.79 -13.68 22.83
CA GLU A 115 3.23 -14.59 23.81
C GLU A 115 4.10 -15.82 24.04
N GLY A 116 4.32 -16.15 25.29
CA GLY A 116 4.99 -17.37 25.73
C GLY A 116 4.10 -18.19 26.68
N LYS A 117 4.63 -19.29 27.17
CA LYS A 117 3.88 -20.19 28.08
C LYS A 117 3.34 -19.43 29.31
N TRP A 118 4.18 -18.56 29.90
CA TRP A 118 3.88 -17.91 31.19
C TRP A 118 3.59 -16.42 31.11
N TRP A 119 3.92 -15.76 29.99
CA TRP A 119 3.74 -14.33 29.82
C TRP A 119 2.86 -14.00 28.62
N PRO A 120 2.12 -12.88 28.66
CA PRO A 120 1.28 -12.44 27.56
C PRO A 120 2.11 -11.92 26.38
N SER A 121 1.50 -11.83 25.21
CA SER A 121 1.96 -10.93 24.15
C SER A 121 1.79 -9.49 24.62
N VAL A 122 2.72 -8.60 24.27
CA VAL A 122 2.63 -7.16 24.56
C VAL A 122 2.80 -6.38 23.28
N VAL A 123 1.91 -5.41 23.04
CA VAL A 123 1.96 -4.48 21.92
C VAL A 123 1.91 -3.05 22.45
N ILE A 124 2.76 -2.20 21.88
CA ILE A 124 2.69 -0.75 21.99
C ILE A 124 2.25 -0.23 20.65
N GLY A 125 1.24 0.62 20.59
CA GLY A 125 0.72 1.13 19.33
C GLY A 125 0.19 2.54 19.40
N SER A 126 -0.07 3.09 18.23
CA SER A 126 -0.70 4.39 18.07
C SER A 126 -1.90 4.30 17.15
N ASN A 127 -2.91 5.12 17.42
CA ASN A 127 -3.98 5.44 16.49
C ASN A 127 -3.75 6.84 15.97
N ASP A 128 -3.96 7.05 14.68
CA ASP A 128 -3.83 8.37 14.03
C ASP A 128 -2.51 9.07 14.39
N LEU A 129 -1.40 8.32 14.29
CA LEU A 129 -0.05 8.86 14.47
C LEU A 129 0.18 10.03 13.50
N LEU A 130 -0.24 9.84 12.25
CA LEU A 130 -0.35 10.86 11.23
C LEU A 130 -1.83 10.98 10.82
N THR A 131 -2.31 12.19 10.57
CA THR A 131 -3.70 12.44 10.18
C THR A 131 -3.79 13.52 9.11
N THR A 132 -4.93 13.65 8.47
CA THR A 132 -5.19 14.70 7.47
C THR A 132 -4.91 16.09 8.04
N GLY A 133 -4.03 16.82 7.35
CA GLY A 133 -3.62 18.16 7.75
C GLY A 133 -2.52 18.23 8.82
N GLU A 134 -2.07 17.08 9.34
CA GLU A 134 -0.97 17.04 10.31
C GLU A 134 -0.11 15.78 10.12
N LEU A 135 1.04 15.96 9.48
CA LEU A 135 2.02 14.91 9.24
C LEU A 135 3.11 14.85 10.33
N ASN A 136 3.16 15.84 11.22
CA ASN A 136 4.08 15.80 12.34
C ASN A 136 3.38 15.17 13.56
N PRO A 137 3.84 14.00 14.04
CA PRO A 137 3.20 13.32 15.16
C PRO A 137 3.36 14.08 16.49
N PHE A 138 4.25 15.06 16.55
CA PHE A 138 4.55 15.83 17.76
C PHE A 138 3.82 17.18 17.81
N LEU A 139 3.14 17.58 16.73
CA LEU A 139 2.38 18.83 16.69
C LEU A 139 0.88 18.56 16.89
N ASP A 140 0.22 19.53 17.53
CA ASP A 140 -1.23 19.56 17.73
C ASP A 140 -1.84 20.79 17.05
N SER A 141 -1.49 21.03 15.78
CA SER A 141 -1.80 22.26 15.06
C SER A 141 -2.95 22.16 14.08
N GLY A 142 -3.30 20.99 13.61
CA GLY A 142 -4.28 20.80 12.53
C GLY A 142 -4.95 19.44 12.51
N GLY A 143 -5.77 19.21 11.51
CA GLY A 143 -6.38 17.94 11.19
C GLY A 143 -7.47 17.44 12.14
N ASN A 144 -8.04 16.31 11.78
CA ASN A 144 -8.99 15.59 12.61
C ASN A 144 -8.25 14.66 13.59
N ARG A 145 -8.35 14.92 14.90
CA ARG A 145 -7.52 14.31 15.94
C ARG A 145 -8.29 13.39 16.87
N TYR A 146 -9.48 13.05 16.48
CA TYR A 146 -10.48 12.45 17.36
C TYR A 146 -10.04 11.11 17.94
N PHE A 147 -9.35 10.29 17.15
CA PHE A 147 -8.91 8.97 17.57
C PHE A 147 -7.43 8.92 17.98
N SER A 148 -6.72 10.05 17.95
CA SER A 148 -5.27 10.12 18.18
C SER A 148 -4.89 9.71 19.59
N SER A 149 -4.29 8.55 19.74
CA SER A 149 -3.84 8.02 21.03
C SER A 149 -2.66 7.06 20.86
N VAL A 150 -1.84 6.97 21.89
CA VAL A 150 -0.93 5.85 22.09
C VAL A 150 -1.53 4.89 23.10
N TYR A 151 -1.20 3.62 22.99
CA TYR A 151 -1.68 2.59 23.88
C TYR A 151 -0.64 1.51 24.13
N ALA A 152 -0.78 0.85 25.26
CA ALA A 152 -0.11 -0.40 25.56
C ALA A 152 -1.16 -1.46 25.88
N VAL A 153 -0.97 -2.67 25.38
CA VAL A 153 -1.93 -3.77 25.56
C VAL A 153 -1.21 -5.10 25.70
N GLY A 154 -1.73 -5.92 26.59
CA GLY A 154 -1.33 -7.31 26.79
C GLY A 154 -2.46 -8.25 26.44
N THR A 155 -2.16 -9.36 25.75
CA THR A 155 -3.12 -10.44 25.45
C THR A 155 -2.52 -11.78 25.82
N LYS A 156 -3.30 -12.62 26.49
CA LYS A 156 -2.92 -13.99 26.86
C LYS A 156 -4.00 -14.97 26.45
N HIS A 157 -3.60 -16.06 25.77
CA HIS A 157 -4.47 -17.13 25.34
C HIS A 157 -4.39 -18.34 26.27
N PHE A 158 -5.55 -18.96 26.50
CA PHE A 158 -5.72 -20.17 27.30
C PHE A 158 -6.45 -21.21 26.47
N GLY A 159 -5.69 -22.22 26.01
CA GLY A 159 -6.24 -23.33 25.22
C GLY A 159 -6.66 -24.49 26.11
N PHE A 160 -7.87 -25.06 25.90
CA PHE A 160 -8.33 -26.27 26.55
C PHE A 160 -9.25 -27.06 25.62
N TYR A 161 -8.99 -28.36 25.47
CA TYR A 161 -9.76 -29.27 24.59
C TYR A 161 -10.04 -28.73 23.17
N GLY A 162 -9.12 -27.96 22.64
CA GLY A 162 -9.27 -27.32 21.32
C GLY A 162 -10.07 -26.01 21.30
N HIS A 163 -10.63 -25.60 22.44
CA HIS A 163 -11.17 -24.26 22.66
C HIS A 163 -10.05 -23.27 22.96
N ASP A 164 -10.24 -22.00 22.61
CA ASP A 164 -9.30 -20.93 22.92
C ASP A 164 -10.03 -19.75 23.57
N ILE A 165 -9.49 -19.26 24.68
CA ILE A 165 -9.97 -18.06 25.37
C ILE A 165 -8.82 -17.05 25.38
N GLY A 166 -9.00 -15.90 24.75
CA GLY A 166 -8.10 -14.76 24.81
C GLY A 166 -8.55 -13.76 25.85
N VAL A 167 -7.64 -13.30 26.70
CA VAL A 167 -7.88 -12.22 27.67
C VAL A 167 -6.97 -11.06 27.31
N THR A 168 -7.55 -9.88 27.10
CA THR A 168 -6.87 -8.66 26.68
C THR A 168 -7.09 -7.56 27.70
N VAL A 169 -6.00 -6.86 28.09
CA VAL A 169 -6.05 -5.70 29.00
C VAL A 169 -5.06 -4.65 28.54
N GLY A 170 -5.45 -3.38 28.55
CA GLY A 170 -4.60 -2.28 28.12
C GLY A 170 -5.12 -0.91 28.56
N GLY A 171 -4.45 0.12 28.05
CA GLY A 171 -4.84 1.49 28.30
C GLY A 171 -4.43 2.42 27.16
N HIS A 172 -5.24 3.46 26.92
CA HIS A 172 -5.01 4.54 25.99
C HIS A 172 -4.58 5.83 26.69
N VAL A 173 -3.65 6.55 26.07
CA VAL A 173 -3.30 7.91 26.44
C VAL A 173 -3.44 8.80 25.19
N PRO A 174 -4.30 9.81 25.20
CA PRO A 174 -4.41 10.75 24.09
C PRO A 174 -3.13 11.55 23.96
N PHE A 175 -2.64 11.75 22.74
CA PHE A 175 -1.50 12.61 22.48
C PHE A 175 -1.86 13.88 21.71
N ARG A 176 -3.15 14.08 21.40
CA ARG A 176 -3.71 15.31 20.81
C ARG A 176 -4.95 15.76 21.58
N SER A 177 -5.15 17.08 21.63
CA SER A 177 -6.13 17.73 22.51
C SER A 177 -7.58 17.31 22.29
N ARG A 178 -7.98 16.94 21.07
CA ARG A 178 -9.34 16.53 20.72
C ARG A 178 -9.59 15.02 20.82
N SER A 179 -8.59 14.26 21.21
CA SER A 179 -8.76 12.80 21.28
C SER A 179 -9.63 12.39 22.47
N GLU A 180 -10.59 11.54 22.19
CA GLU A 180 -11.45 10.91 23.21
C GLU A 180 -10.97 9.53 23.62
N ASN A 181 -9.94 8.97 22.97
CA ASN A 181 -9.39 7.67 23.32
C ASN A 181 -8.49 7.79 24.57
N LYS A 182 -9.07 7.62 25.74
CA LYS A 182 -8.36 7.69 27.04
C LYS A 182 -8.93 6.68 28.01
N GLY A 183 -8.09 6.16 28.90
CA GLY A 183 -8.50 5.27 29.98
C GLY A 183 -8.09 3.82 29.75
N VAL A 184 -8.51 2.97 30.65
CA VAL A 184 -8.27 1.53 30.60
C VAL A 184 -9.34 0.82 29.80
N PHE A 185 -8.94 -0.24 29.13
CA PHE A 185 -9.83 -1.11 28.38
C PHE A 185 -9.47 -2.58 28.60
N GLY A 186 -10.39 -3.46 28.30
CA GLY A 186 -10.15 -4.89 28.36
C GLY A 186 -11.27 -5.69 27.74
N GLY A 187 -10.98 -6.95 27.43
CA GLY A 187 -11.98 -7.81 26.81
C GLY A 187 -11.56 -9.27 26.81
N VAL A 188 -12.51 -10.10 26.41
CA VAL A 188 -12.35 -11.55 26.29
C VAL A 188 -12.81 -11.98 24.91
N SER A 189 -12.05 -12.84 24.27
CA SER A 189 -12.44 -13.56 23.07
C SER A 189 -12.56 -15.05 23.34
N TYR A 190 -13.49 -15.71 22.66
CA TYR A 190 -13.70 -17.14 22.75
C TYR A 190 -13.88 -17.77 21.38
N ARG A 191 -13.05 -18.76 21.05
CA ARG A 191 -13.12 -19.58 19.84
C ARG A 191 -13.49 -21.01 20.19
N PRO A 192 -14.69 -21.47 19.80
CA PRO A 192 -15.14 -22.83 20.08
C PRO A 192 -14.41 -23.85 19.20
N ALA A 193 -13.99 -24.98 19.78
CA ALA A 193 -13.33 -26.07 19.08
C ALA A 193 -14.15 -26.66 17.92
N PHE A 194 -15.49 -26.68 18.08
CA PHE A 194 -16.43 -27.25 17.11
C PHE A 194 -16.78 -26.31 15.95
N LEU A 195 -16.41 -25.02 16.05
CA LEU A 195 -16.67 -24.01 15.01
C LEU A 195 -15.52 -22.99 14.95
N LYS A 196 -14.35 -23.45 14.55
CA LYS A 196 -13.10 -22.66 14.51
C LYS A 196 -13.18 -21.32 13.77
N PRO A 197 -13.97 -21.16 12.68
CA PRO A 197 -14.12 -19.88 12.01
C PRO A 197 -14.87 -18.81 12.83
N LEU A 198 -15.56 -19.19 13.90
CA LEU A 198 -16.33 -18.28 14.75
C LEU A 198 -15.51 -17.83 15.95
N GLU A 199 -15.56 -16.54 16.24
CA GLU A 199 -15.02 -15.93 17.45
C GLU A 199 -16.11 -15.07 18.08
N VAL A 200 -16.38 -15.30 19.38
CA VAL A 200 -17.30 -14.49 20.20
C VAL A 200 -16.47 -13.59 21.09
N MET A 201 -16.84 -12.33 21.20
CA MET A 201 -16.06 -11.32 21.91
C MET A 201 -16.95 -10.48 22.81
N ALA A 202 -16.40 -10.11 23.97
CA ALA A 202 -16.98 -9.11 24.86
C ALA A 202 -15.86 -8.20 25.35
N GLU A 203 -16.10 -6.89 25.38
CA GLU A 203 -15.09 -5.91 25.73
C GLU A 203 -15.68 -4.68 26.44
N TYR A 204 -14.83 -4.00 27.19
CA TYR A 204 -15.03 -2.64 27.67
C TYR A 204 -13.97 -1.74 27.02
N ASP A 205 -14.39 -0.73 26.26
CA ASP A 205 -13.51 0.12 25.45
C ASP A 205 -13.16 1.46 26.12
N SER A 206 -13.24 1.55 27.43
CA SER A 206 -13.14 2.74 28.29
C SER A 206 -14.35 3.66 28.30
N LYS A 207 -15.36 3.42 27.47
CA LYS A 207 -16.61 4.20 27.38
C LYS A 207 -17.85 3.31 27.49
N ALA A 208 -17.83 2.18 26.82
CA ALA A 208 -18.98 1.30 26.61
C ALA A 208 -18.61 -0.17 26.75
N VAL A 209 -19.61 -0.99 27.04
CA VAL A 209 -19.50 -2.45 26.97
C VAL A 209 -20.05 -2.92 25.63
N ASN A 210 -19.23 -3.66 24.90
CA ASN A 210 -19.55 -4.14 23.57
C ASN A 210 -19.53 -5.67 23.55
N MET A 211 -20.45 -6.27 22.81
CA MET A 211 -20.50 -7.72 22.62
C MET A 211 -20.77 -8.05 21.15
N GLY A 212 -20.04 -9.00 20.60
CA GLY A 212 -20.17 -9.32 19.20
C GLY A 212 -19.52 -10.62 18.78
N VAL A 213 -19.58 -10.84 17.47
CA VAL A 213 -19.07 -12.04 16.83
C VAL A 213 -18.29 -11.69 15.58
N SER A 214 -17.26 -12.47 15.28
CA SER A 214 -16.54 -12.46 14.03
C SER A 214 -16.60 -13.84 13.40
N ALA A 215 -16.83 -13.92 12.10
CA ALA A 215 -16.84 -15.17 11.35
C ALA A 215 -15.92 -15.09 10.14
N ARG A 216 -15.01 -16.06 10.01
CA ARG A 216 -14.14 -16.21 8.83
C ARG A 216 -14.80 -17.06 7.77
N LEU A 217 -14.90 -16.53 6.55
CA LEU A 217 -15.50 -17.17 5.39
C LEU A 217 -14.46 -17.35 4.29
N PHE A 218 -14.43 -18.53 3.63
CA PHE A 218 -13.59 -18.78 2.45
C PHE A 218 -12.11 -18.43 2.63
N ASP A 219 -11.54 -18.64 3.82
CA ASP A 219 -10.14 -18.41 4.20
C ASP A 219 -9.63 -16.97 4.10
N HIS A 220 -10.27 -16.12 3.32
CA HIS A 220 -9.82 -14.77 3.02
C HIS A 220 -10.77 -13.68 3.50
N PHE A 221 -12.04 -14.00 3.72
CA PHE A 221 -13.04 -13.02 4.14
C PHE A 221 -13.42 -13.21 5.61
N SER A 222 -13.54 -12.13 6.33
CA SER A 222 -14.12 -12.12 7.66
C SER A 222 -15.21 -11.07 7.74
N LEU A 223 -16.31 -11.47 8.36
CA LEU A 223 -17.42 -10.59 8.73
C LEU A 223 -17.45 -10.47 10.23
N TYR A 224 -17.73 -9.30 10.76
CA TYR A 224 -18.01 -9.13 12.17
C TYR A 224 -19.14 -8.14 12.39
N ALA A 225 -19.87 -8.37 13.49
CA ALA A 225 -20.92 -7.47 13.94
C ALA A 225 -20.96 -7.48 15.46
N TYR A 226 -21.27 -6.35 16.05
CA TYR A 226 -21.37 -6.20 17.51
C TYR A 226 -22.39 -5.16 17.91
N CYS A 227 -22.90 -5.31 19.12
CA CYS A 227 -23.73 -4.34 19.78
C CYS A 227 -22.84 -3.38 20.58
N TYR A 228 -22.90 -2.10 20.29
CA TYR A 228 -22.19 -1.03 20.96
C TYR A 228 -23.07 -0.46 22.06
N ASP A 229 -22.61 -0.52 23.32
CA ASP A 229 -23.29 -0.04 24.53
C ASP A 229 -24.75 -0.54 24.64
N PHE A 230 -25.07 -1.71 24.05
CA PHE A 230 -26.43 -2.26 23.94
C PHE A 230 -27.46 -1.32 23.31
N LYS A 231 -27.01 -0.26 22.58
CA LYS A 231 -27.85 0.76 21.96
C LYS A 231 -27.93 0.65 20.46
N THR A 232 -26.81 0.32 19.81
CA THR A 232 -26.70 0.33 18.36
C THR A 232 -25.83 -0.82 17.87
N VAL A 233 -25.90 -1.11 16.57
CA VAL A 233 -25.12 -2.18 15.93
C VAL A 233 -24.06 -1.58 15.02
N ALA A 234 -22.83 -2.04 15.18
CA ALA A 234 -21.69 -1.74 14.33
C ALA A 234 -21.15 -3.04 13.73
N GLY A 235 -20.34 -2.93 12.68
CA GLY A 235 -19.73 -4.09 12.07
C GLY A 235 -18.94 -3.76 10.81
N GLY A 236 -18.37 -4.78 10.22
CA GLY A 236 -17.55 -4.60 9.04
C GLY A 236 -17.21 -5.90 8.32
N ILE A 237 -16.54 -5.70 7.19
CA ILE A 237 -16.01 -6.77 6.35
C ILE A 237 -14.53 -6.53 6.12
N ARG A 238 -13.74 -7.59 6.06
CA ARG A 238 -12.35 -7.54 5.65
C ARG A 238 -11.99 -8.68 4.71
N TYR A 239 -11.04 -8.41 3.87
CA TYR A 239 -10.31 -9.36 3.06
C TYR A 239 -8.88 -9.47 3.60
N GLU A 240 -8.34 -10.69 3.63
CA GLU A 240 -7.05 -11.02 4.23
C GLU A 240 -6.27 -11.91 3.27
N LEU A 241 -5.03 -11.54 2.98
CA LEU A 241 -4.14 -12.28 2.09
C LEU A 241 -2.74 -12.33 2.70
N THR A 242 -2.21 -13.53 2.91
CA THR A 242 -0.81 -13.75 3.26
C THR A 242 -0.08 -14.28 2.05
N PRO A 243 0.77 -13.48 1.37
CA PRO A 243 1.56 -13.96 0.24
C PRO A 243 2.47 -15.10 0.68
N ARG A 244 2.46 -16.20 -0.06
CA ARG A 244 3.44 -17.26 0.18
C ARG A 244 4.82 -16.70 -0.11
N GLN A 245 5.71 -16.74 0.86
CA GLN A 245 7.10 -16.35 0.70
C GLN A 245 7.81 -17.40 -0.17
N ARG A 246 7.75 -17.26 -1.49
CA ARG A 246 8.67 -17.98 -2.37
C ARG A 246 9.96 -17.17 -2.41
N VAL A 247 11.07 -17.83 -2.13
CA VAL A 247 12.38 -17.25 -2.40
C VAL A 247 12.43 -16.92 -3.89
N PHE A 248 12.68 -15.66 -4.20
CA PHE A 248 12.85 -15.21 -5.58
C PHE A 248 14.04 -15.94 -6.19
N ASN A 249 13.81 -16.67 -7.28
CA ASN A 249 14.88 -17.29 -8.05
C ASN A 249 15.25 -16.34 -9.20
N PRO A 250 16.43 -15.72 -9.18
CA PRO A 250 16.84 -14.80 -10.25
C PRO A 250 16.95 -15.45 -11.63
N ASP A 251 17.14 -16.77 -11.70
CA ASP A 251 17.26 -17.50 -12.96
C ASP A 251 15.93 -17.60 -13.74
N GLU A 252 14.79 -17.30 -13.15
CA GLU A 252 13.49 -17.33 -13.81
C GLU A 252 13.23 -16.12 -14.74
N VAL A 253 14.09 -15.08 -14.72
CA VAL A 253 13.88 -13.81 -15.42
C VAL A 253 14.85 -13.58 -16.58
N ARG A 254 15.56 -14.60 -17.05
CA ARG A 254 16.39 -14.46 -18.24
C ARG A 254 15.55 -14.18 -19.47
N MET A 255 15.67 -12.99 -20.00
CA MET A 255 15.03 -12.59 -21.25
C MET A 255 16.08 -12.58 -22.38
N PRO A 256 16.05 -13.57 -23.29
CA PRO A 256 17.02 -13.61 -24.39
C PRO A 256 16.84 -12.43 -25.34
N TRP A 257 17.94 -11.91 -25.85
CA TRP A 257 17.99 -10.91 -26.93
C TRP A 257 17.66 -11.58 -28.26
N ASP A 258 16.37 -11.69 -28.59
CA ASP A 258 15.87 -12.53 -29.69
C ASP A 258 15.05 -11.77 -30.75
N GLY A 259 15.15 -10.43 -30.78
CA GLY A 259 14.35 -9.60 -31.69
C GLY A 259 12.85 -9.67 -31.41
N ARG A 260 12.48 -9.88 -30.15
CA ARG A 260 11.10 -10.02 -29.72
C ARG A 260 10.37 -8.69 -29.74
N VAL A 261 9.12 -8.74 -30.20
CA VAL A 261 8.17 -7.63 -30.13
C VAL A 261 6.99 -8.03 -29.27
N GLU A 262 6.73 -7.25 -28.23
CA GLU A 262 5.64 -7.49 -27.29
C GLU A 262 4.66 -6.31 -27.27
N LEU A 263 3.37 -6.62 -27.25
CA LEU A 263 2.31 -5.67 -26.93
C LEU A 263 1.97 -5.83 -25.45
N VAL A 264 2.31 -4.85 -24.65
CA VAL A 264 2.10 -4.87 -23.19
C VAL A 264 0.95 -3.93 -22.84
N LEU A 265 -0.07 -4.44 -22.14
CA LEU A 265 -1.23 -3.67 -21.74
C LEU A 265 -1.04 -3.17 -20.29
N TYR A 266 -0.60 -1.93 -20.11
CA TYR A 266 -0.39 -1.32 -18.79
C TYR A 266 -1.69 -0.75 -18.22
N PRO A 267 -2.20 -1.27 -17.09
CA PRO A 267 -3.25 -0.59 -16.33
C PRO A 267 -2.63 0.57 -15.55
N GLN A 268 -3.19 1.77 -15.68
CA GLN A 268 -2.75 2.95 -14.94
C GLN A 268 -3.91 3.47 -14.11
N ILE A 269 -3.73 3.55 -12.79
CA ILE A 269 -4.69 4.11 -11.86
C ILE A 269 -3.99 5.20 -11.07
N THR A 270 -4.44 6.43 -11.22
CA THR A 270 -3.98 7.57 -10.44
C THR A 270 -5.09 7.99 -9.50
N LEU A 271 -4.79 8.06 -8.21
CA LEU A 271 -5.71 8.52 -7.19
C LEU A 271 -5.24 9.88 -6.67
N ASN A 272 -6.17 10.83 -6.59
CA ASN A 272 -5.94 12.15 -6.02
C ASN A 272 -7.03 12.47 -5.00
N ASN A 273 -6.64 12.94 -3.85
CA ASN A 273 -7.53 13.27 -2.74
C ASN A 273 -7.42 14.74 -2.29
N SER A 274 -6.95 15.60 -3.15
CA SER A 274 -6.80 17.04 -2.87
C SER A 274 -8.14 17.80 -2.82
N TRP A 275 -9.26 17.17 -3.15
CA TRP A 275 -10.57 17.79 -3.22
C TRP A 275 -11.34 17.60 -1.91
N LEU A 276 -11.87 18.69 -1.36
CA LEU A 276 -12.69 18.65 -0.14
C LEU A 276 -14.09 18.09 -0.36
N ASP A 277 -14.54 18.00 -1.60
CA ASP A 277 -15.91 17.59 -1.98
C ASP A 277 -15.99 16.20 -2.63
N LYS A 278 -14.88 15.47 -2.67
CA LYS A 278 -14.79 14.11 -3.23
C LYS A 278 -13.96 13.22 -2.34
N ILE A 279 -14.36 11.97 -2.21
CA ILE A 279 -13.58 10.96 -1.49
C ILE A 279 -12.27 10.70 -2.24
N TYR A 280 -12.34 10.51 -3.59
CA TYR A 280 -11.18 10.46 -4.48
C TYR A 280 -11.49 11.09 -5.82
N GLY A 281 -10.54 11.88 -6.33
CA GLY A 281 -10.36 12.05 -7.76
C GLY A 281 -9.59 10.84 -8.28
N ALA A 282 -10.06 10.20 -9.35
CA ALA A 282 -9.36 9.10 -9.94
C ALA A 282 -9.30 9.23 -11.46
N VAL A 283 -8.17 8.82 -12.02
CA VAL A 283 -7.97 8.65 -13.46
C VAL A 283 -7.59 7.20 -13.70
N ILE A 284 -8.35 6.52 -14.52
CA ILE A 284 -8.10 5.15 -14.93
C ILE A 284 -7.84 5.14 -16.42
N ASN A 285 -6.66 4.66 -16.82
CA ASN A 285 -6.26 4.51 -18.21
C ASN A 285 -5.89 3.05 -18.50
N ILE A 286 -6.00 2.68 -19.76
CA ILE A 286 -5.29 1.54 -20.34
C ILE A 286 -4.21 2.11 -21.25
N ALA A 287 -2.96 1.72 -21.04
CA ALA A 287 -1.84 2.25 -21.78
C ALA A 287 -1.09 1.11 -22.51
N PRO A 288 -1.59 0.68 -23.70
CA PRO A 288 -0.89 -0.29 -24.51
C PRO A 288 0.48 0.26 -24.96
N ALA A 289 1.52 -0.58 -24.85
CA ALA A 289 2.87 -0.27 -25.29
C ALA A 289 3.40 -1.37 -26.21
N VAL A 290 4.02 -0.98 -27.30
CA VAL A 290 4.85 -1.87 -28.12
C VAL A 290 6.27 -1.80 -27.57
N GLU A 291 6.78 -2.94 -27.11
CA GLU A 291 8.17 -3.10 -26.64
C GLU A 291 8.91 -4.01 -27.60
N ALA A 292 9.97 -3.49 -28.20
CA ALA A 292 10.77 -4.22 -29.16
C ALA A 292 12.24 -4.24 -28.75
N ARG A 293 12.83 -5.42 -28.78
CA ARG A 293 14.27 -5.62 -28.60
C ARG A 293 14.93 -5.62 -29.96
N LEU A 294 15.75 -4.61 -30.23
CA LEU A 294 16.31 -4.37 -31.56
C LEU A 294 17.62 -5.12 -31.78
N TRP A 295 18.58 -4.92 -30.88
CA TRP A 295 19.87 -5.61 -30.83
C TRP A 295 20.34 -5.68 -29.37
N LYS A 296 21.50 -6.25 -29.11
CA LYS A 296 22.03 -6.41 -27.75
C LYS A 296 22.09 -5.05 -27.03
N GLY A 297 21.37 -4.96 -25.91
CA GLY A 297 21.23 -3.74 -25.09
C GLY A 297 20.25 -2.70 -25.63
N ALA A 298 19.77 -2.82 -26.87
CA ALA A 298 18.87 -1.84 -27.47
C ALA A 298 17.39 -2.23 -27.32
N ALA A 299 16.58 -1.30 -26.83
CA ALA A 299 15.15 -1.48 -26.73
C ALA A 299 14.39 -0.22 -27.19
N PHE A 300 13.29 -0.46 -27.89
CA PHE A 300 12.30 0.55 -28.26
C PHE A 300 11.03 0.33 -27.45
N THR A 301 10.46 1.40 -26.92
CA THR A 301 9.17 1.39 -26.25
C THR A 301 8.29 2.49 -26.84
N GLY A 302 7.11 2.12 -27.34
CA GLY A 302 6.10 3.07 -27.85
C GLY A 302 4.77 2.84 -27.16
N GLN A 303 4.31 3.77 -26.34
CA GLN A 303 3.09 3.68 -25.53
C GLN A 303 2.07 4.73 -25.95
N VAL A 304 0.79 4.32 -25.95
CA VAL A 304 -0.36 5.21 -26.12
C VAL A 304 -1.23 5.09 -24.88
N ILE A 305 -1.68 6.22 -24.33
CA ILE A 305 -2.54 6.27 -23.15
C ILE A 305 -3.97 6.49 -23.63
N LEU A 306 -4.84 5.52 -23.29
CA LEU A 306 -6.28 5.52 -23.59
C LEU A 306 -7.02 5.80 -22.29
N PRO A 307 -7.72 6.95 -22.15
CA PRO A 307 -8.53 7.22 -20.96
C PRO A 307 -9.75 6.31 -20.95
N VAL A 308 -10.01 5.68 -19.80
CA VAL A 308 -11.17 4.81 -19.56
C VAL A 308 -12.18 5.52 -18.65
N TRP A 309 -11.69 6.14 -17.60
CA TRP A 309 -12.51 6.87 -16.64
C TRP A 309 -11.73 7.99 -15.97
N ASN A 310 -12.35 9.16 -15.85
CA ASN A 310 -11.76 10.31 -15.19
C ASN A 310 -12.85 11.14 -14.52
N ASN A 311 -12.76 11.32 -13.20
CA ASN A 311 -13.63 12.23 -12.45
C ASN A 311 -12.88 13.47 -11.95
N MET A 312 -11.65 13.67 -12.38
CA MET A 312 -10.86 14.86 -12.11
C MET A 312 -11.19 15.94 -13.16
N VAL A 313 -11.43 17.17 -12.73
CA VAL A 313 -11.89 18.24 -13.61
C VAL A 313 -10.90 18.53 -14.74
N GLY A 314 -11.36 18.39 -15.98
CA GLY A 314 -10.83 19.05 -17.18
C GLY A 314 -9.46 18.62 -17.71
N GLN A 315 -8.84 17.57 -17.20
CA GLN A 315 -7.51 17.18 -17.64
C GLN A 315 -7.42 15.68 -17.92
N MET A 316 -6.79 15.35 -19.06
CA MET A 316 -6.39 13.99 -19.45
C MET A 316 -7.49 13.06 -20.00
N ASP A 317 -8.63 13.57 -20.48
CA ASP A 317 -9.71 12.77 -21.12
C ASP A 317 -9.50 12.58 -22.63
N TYR A 318 -8.28 12.61 -23.09
CA TYR A 318 -7.96 12.42 -24.50
C TYR A 318 -6.86 11.38 -24.70
N VAL A 319 -6.89 10.76 -25.87
CA VAL A 319 -5.84 9.82 -26.29
C VAL A 319 -4.56 10.60 -26.51
N ARG A 320 -3.48 10.13 -25.88
CA ARG A 320 -2.18 10.82 -25.94
C ARG A 320 -1.02 9.85 -26.01
N ALA A 321 0.10 10.34 -26.50
CA ALA A 321 1.35 9.61 -26.41
C ALA A 321 1.78 9.46 -24.94
N GLY A 322 2.15 8.25 -24.57
CA GLY A 322 2.83 7.95 -23.32
C GLY A 322 4.35 7.99 -23.50
N VAL A 323 5.04 6.95 -23.03
CA VAL A 323 6.47 6.77 -23.25
C VAL A 323 6.73 6.42 -24.72
N LEU A 324 7.67 7.15 -25.36
CA LEU A 324 8.15 6.83 -26.70
C LEU A 324 9.67 6.98 -26.70
N THR A 325 10.39 5.87 -26.48
CA THR A 325 11.82 5.90 -26.19
C THR A 325 12.61 4.88 -26.96
N LEU A 326 13.85 5.24 -27.25
CA LEU A 326 14.91 4.35 -27.67
C LEU A 326 15.98 4.33 -26.58
N SER A 327 16.33 3.16 -26.07
CA SER A 327 17.32 2.99 -25.03
C SER A 327 18.42 2.03 -25.45
N GLN A 328 19.66 2.28 -24.98
CA GLN A 328 20.81 1.40 -25.12
C GLN A 328 21.39 1.13 -23.75
N GLU A 329 21.44 -0.14 -23.37
CA GLU A 329 22.15 -0.64 -22.18
C GLU A 329 23.56 -1.08 -22.55
N PHE A 330 24.52 -0.88 -21.64
CA PHE A 330 25.93 -1.22 -21.84
C PHE A 330 26.60 -1.57 -20.51
N GLY A 331 27.52 -2.52 -20.58
CA GLY A 331 28.36 -2.89 -19.44
C GLY A 331 29.57 -1.95 -19.32
N LEU A 332 29.99 -1.72 -18.08
CA LEU A 332 31.16 -0.94 -17.73
C LEU A 332 32.18 -1.80 -16.95
N PRO A 333 33.48 -1.47 -16.96
CA PRO A 333 34.47 -2.17 -16.16
C PRO A 333 34.10 -2.21 -14.67
N GLY A 334 34.46 -3.28 -13.98
CA GLY A 334 34.19 -3.45 -12.54
C GLY A 334 32.78 -3.90 -12.20
N GLY A 335 31.95 -4.34 -13.19
CA GLY A 335 30.60 -4.82 -12.96
C GLY A 335 29.56 -3.70 -12.82
N ALA A 336 29.90 -2.49 -13.22
CA ALA A 336 28.92 -1.42 -13.39
C ALA A 336 28.19 -1.58 -14.73
N PHE A 337 27.01 -1.01 -14.81
CA PHE A 337 26.24 -0.96 -16.07
C PHE A 337 25.58 0.41 -16.23
N GLY A 338 25.31 0.75 -17.49
CA GLY A 338 24.69 2.01 -17.83
C GLY A 338 23.60 1.86 -18.85
N ARG A 339 22.72 2.83 -18.90
CA ARG A 339 21.65 2.96 -19.88
C ARG A 339 21.53 4.41 -20.34
N VAL A 340 21.57 4.62 -21.63
CA VAL A 340 21.21 5.89 -22.26
C VAL A 340 19.83 5.74 -22.87
N THR A 341 18.95 6.71 -22.67
CA THR A 341 17.60 6.72 -23.22
C THR A 341 17.31 8.08 -23.84
N VAL A 342 16.73 8.09 -25.03
CA VAL A 342 16.30 9.30 -25.72
C VAL A 342 14.83 9.13 -26.13
N GLY A 343 14.04 10.18 -25.97
CA GLY A 343 12.66 10.16 -26.42
C GLY A 343 11.69 10.94 -25.54
N ASN A 344 10.42 10.55 -25.64
CA ASN A 344 9.34 11.10 -24.82
C ASN A 344 9.17 10.24 -23.55
N PHE A 345 9.26 10.88 -22.40
CA PHE A 345 9.20 10.30 -21.07
C PHE A 345 7.85 10.57 -20.41
N THR A 346 7.61 10.02 -19.23
CA THR A 346 6.44 10.38 -18.43
C THR A 346 6.49 11.87 -17.99
N ASN A 347 5.45 12.36 -17.34
CA ASN A 347 5.35 13.74 -16.86
C ASN A 347 5.54 14.82 -17.93
N ASN A 348 5.11 14.52 -19.19
CA ASN A 348 5.20 15.45 -20.32
C ASN A 348 6.62 15.95 -20.56
N ARG A 349 7.61 15.06 -20.52
CA ARG A 349 9.03 15.38 -20.77
C ARG A 349 9.53 14.70 -22.02
N MET A 350 10.40 15.38 -22.75
CA MET A 350 11.15 14.82 -23.87
C MET A 350 12.62 15.22 -23.76
N GLY A 351 13.52 14.27 -23.96
CA GLY A 351 14.93 14.56 -23.81
C GLY A 351 15.84 13.35 -23.91
N ALA A 352 16.99 13.48 -23.27
CA ALA A 352 17.98 12.42 -23.11
C ALA A 352 18.26 12.20 -21.61
N ASP A 353 18.46 10.95 -21.26
CA ASP A 353 18.68 10.47 -19.89
C ASP A 353 19.83 9.46 -19.88
N LEU A 354 20.67 9.52 -18.86
CA LEU A 354 21.75 8.59 -18.58
C LEU A 354 21.59 8.06 -17.16
N LYS A 355 21.51 6.73 -17.00
CA LYS A 355 21.53 6.04 -15.71
C LYS A 355 22.78 5.16 -15.63
N LEU A 356 23.53 5.29 -14.55
CA LEU A 356 24.67 4.45 -14.23
C LEU A 356 24.42 3.74 -12.91
N ARG A 357 24.70 2.45 -12.84
CA ARG A 357 24.52 1.65 -11.63
C ARG A 357 25.70 0.71 -11.41
N TYR A 358 26.05 0.54 -10.15
CA TYR A 358 27.03 -0.43 -9.70
C TYR A 358 26.45 -1.23 -8.55
N VAL A 359 26.54 -2.55 -8.62
CA VAL A 359 26.10 -3.47 -7.58
C VAL A 359 27.32 -4.22 -7.05
N THR A 360 27.49 -4.23 -5.74
CA THR A 360 28.60 -4.96 -5.12
C THR A 360 28.47 -6.46 -5.38
N PRO A 361 29.62 -7.19 -5.43
CA PRO A 361 29.59 -8.65 -5.69
C PRO A 361 28.76 -9.46 -4.69
N ASP A 362 28.63 -8.98 -3.47
CA ASP A 362 27.80 -9.58 -2.42
C ASP A 362 26.31 -9.20 -2.53
N ASP A 363 25.92 -8.41 -3.53
CA ASP A 363 24.55 -7.97 -3.80
C ASP A 363 23.90 -7.18 -2.64
N ARG A 364 24.72 -6.62 -1.74
CA ARG A 364 24.25 -5.87 -0.57
C ARG A 364 24.08 -4.38 -0.84
N TRP A 365 24.96 -3.81 -1.66
CA TRP A 365 24.98 -2.40 -1.94
C TRP A 365 24.78 -2.14 -3.43
N MET A 366 23.95 -1.19 -3.75
CA MET A 366 23.83 -0.63 -5.09
C MET A 366 24.06 0.88 -5.00
N PHE A 367 24.88 1.38 -5.90
CA PHE A 367 25.12 2.80 -6.11
C PHE A 367 24.57 3.18 -7.48
N GLY A 368 23.75 4.22 -7.51
CA GLY A 368 23.14 4.73 -8.73
C GLY A 368 23.42 6.21 -8.94
N VAL A 369 23.63 6.60 -10.16
CA VAL A 369 23.67 8.00 -10.59
C VAL A 369 22.83 8.13 -11.84
N GLU A 370 21.99 9.15 -11.86
CA GLU A 370 21.11 9.48 -12.98
C GLU A 370 21.27 10.94 -13.35
N GLY A 371 21.21 11.24 -14.64
CA GLY A 371 21.22 12.61 -15.15
C GLY A 371 20.50 12.74 -16.47
N GLY A 372 19.66 13.75 -16.58
CA GLY A 372 18.90 14.00 -17.79
C GLY A 372 18.77 15.46 -18.18
N VAL A 373 18.61 15.68 -19.47
CA VAL A 373 18.33 17.00 -20.04
C VAL A 373 17.03 16.92 -20.82
N THR A 374 16.03 17.69 -20.41
CA THR A 374 14.68 17.57 -20.96
C THR A 374 14.05 18.92 -21.30
N GLY A 375 13.06 18.87 -22.20
CA GLY A 375 12.08 19.93 -22.47
C GLY A 375 10.66 19.46 -22.12
N SER A 376 9.69 20.35 -22.20
CA SER A 376 8.28 19.97 -22.11
C SER A 376 7.84 19.30 -23.42
N SER A 377 6.96 18.29 -23.28
CA SER A 377 6.38 17.58 -24.42
C SER A 377 4.89 17.39 -24.14
N THR A 378 4.06 18.01 -24.93
CA THR A 378 2.60 17.97 -24.76
C THR A 378 1.95 17.57 -26.07
N PHE A 379 1.12 16.52 -26.01
CA PHE A 379 0.29 16.10 -27.12
C PHE A 379 -1.17 16.47 -26.83
N TYR A 380 -1.71 17.40 -27.61
CA TYR A 380 -3.07 17.88 -27.44
C TYR A 380 -3.71 18.19 -28.79
N GLU A 381 -4.96 17.78 -28.99
CA GLU A 381 -5.74 17.97 -30.23
C GLU A 381 -4.99 17.57 -31.51
N GLY A 382 -4.29 16.44 -31.47
CA GLY A 382 -3.51 15.93 -32.59
C GLY A 382 -2.20 16.68 -32.87
N LYS A 383 -1.85 17.69 -32.08
CA LYS A 383 -0.59 18.45 -32.21
C LYS A 383 0.40 18.07 -31.13
N TRP A 384 1.62 17.79 -31.52
CA TRP A 384 2.72 17.51 -30.60
C TRP A 384 3.60 18.76 -30.46
N GLN A 385 3.60 19.33 -29.26
CA GLN A 385 4.39 20.54 -28.96
C GLN A 385 5.56 20.14 -28.06
N VAL A 386 6.77 20.45 -28.50
CA VAL A 386 8.00 20.16 -27.75
C VAL A 386 8.80 21.45 -27.59
N SER A 387 9.24 21.72 -26.36
CA SER A 387 10.13 22.84 -26.08
C SER A 387 11.61 22.43 -26.14
N ALA A 388 12.49 23.42 -26.21
CA ALA A 388 13.92 23.17 -26.11
C ALA A 388 14.32 22.46 -24.82
N TRP A 389 15.32 21.59 -24.89
CA TRP A 389 15.84 20.81 -23.75
C TRP A 389 16.72 21.69 -22.88
N LYS A 390 16.10 22.38 -21.92
CA LYS A 390 16.78 23.35 -21.03
C LYS A 390 16.72 22.96 -19.56
N ARG A 391 15.98 21.91 -19.22
CA ARG A 391 15.87 21.46 -17.83
C ARG A 391 16.79 20.29 -17.58
N VAL A 392 17.66 20.46 -16.60
CA VAL A 392 18.56 19.42 -16.09
C VAL A 392 17.98 18.87 -14.81
N SER A 393 17.85 17.56 -14.75
CA SER A 393 17.51 16.80 -13.53
C SER A 393 18.55 15.73 -13.30
N GLY A 394 18.56 15.16 -12.12
CA GLY A 394 19.46 14.05 -11.80
C GLY A 394 19.33 13.59 -10.37
N ALA A 395 19.85 12.41 -10.10
CA ALA A 395 19.83 11.78 -8.79
C ALA A 395 21.15 11.03 -8.51
N ALA A 396 21.48 10.93 -7.25
CA ALA A 396 22.47 9.99 -6.74
C ALA A 396 21.83 9.16 -5.62
N GLU A 397 21.90 7.85 -5.75
CA GLU A 397 21.21 6.91 -4.88
C GLU A 397 22.14 5.86 -4.32
N VAL A 398 21.89 5.47 -3.08
CA VAL A 398 22.52 4.33 -2.43
C VAL A 398 21.43 3.42 -1.90
N ARG A 399 21.46 2.15 -2.28
CA ARG A 399 20.56 1.12 -1.78
C ARG A 399 21.34 0.08 -0.98
N PHE A 400 20.84 -0.23 0.20
CA PHE A 400 21.33 -1.30 1.06
C PHE A 400 20.29 -2.39 1.19
N ARG A 401 20.69 -3.65 0.91
CA ARG A 401 19.84 -4.84 1.08
C ARG A 401 20.12 -5.52 2.40
N GLU A 402 19.12 -5.52 3.26
CA GLU A 402 19.05 -6.31 4.47
C GLU A 402 18.41 -7.67 4.15
N ARG A 403 19.13 -8.78 4.42
CA ARG A 403 18.73 -10.13 3.95
C ARG A 403 17.82 -10.87 4.92
N HIS A 404 17.88 -10.58 6.22
CA HIS A 404 17.13 -11.33 7.22
C HIS A 404 15.63 -11.11 7.08
N PHE A 405 15.20 -9.85 6.91
CA PHE A 405 13.81 -9.50 6.66
C PHE A 405 13.50 -9.24 5.18
N ASN A 406 14.47 -9.46 4.30
CA ASN A 406 14.35 -9.22 2.86
C ASN A 406 13.89 -7.77 2.55
N MET A 407 14.66 -6.81 3.04
CA MET A 407 14.36 -5.39 2.94
C MET A 407 15.43 -4.65 2.13
N ASP A 408 15.00 -3.65 1.37
CA ASP A 408 15.88 -2.68 0.74
C ASP A 408 15.65 -1.31 1.39
N PHE A 409 16.75 -0.66 1.77
CA PHE A 409 16.77 0.73 2.21
C PHE A 409 17.42 1.57 1.11
N ASN A 410 16.70 2.51 0.56
CA ASN A 410 17.19 3.40 -0.48
C ASN A 410 17.29 4.83 0.07
N LEU A 411 18.43 5.47 -0.15
CA LEU A 411 18.65 6.88 0.14
C LEU A 411 19.06 7.57 -1.16
N GLY A 412 18.31 8.57 -1.59
CA GLY A 412 18.56 9.34 -2.79
C GLY A 412 18.62 10.84 -2.52
N VAL A 413 19.54 11.52 -3.19
CA VAL A 413 19.55 12.98 -3.33
C VAL A 413 19.19 13.32 -4.75
N HIS A 414 18.23 14.23 -4.94
CA HIS A 414 17.62 14.51 -6.23
C HIS A 414 17.66 16.00 -6.56
N ARG A 415 17.86 16.29 -7.82
CA ARG A 415 17.46 17.53 -8.47
C ARG A 415 16.29 17.21 -9.38
N TYR A 416 15.09 17.58 -8.98
CA TYR A 416 13.86 17.28 -9.68
C TYR A 416 13.65 18.14 -10.93
N ILE A 417 12.70 17.74 -11.79
CA ILE A 417 12.48 18.36 -13.11
C ILE A 417 12.05 19.83 -13.04
N TYR A 418 11.51 20.29 -11.93
CA TYR A 418 11.14 21.71 -11.73
C TYR A 418 12.24 22.52 -11.05
N GLY A 419 13.40 21.91 -10.78
CA GLY A 419 14.61 22.58 -10.28
C GLY A 419 14.75 22.60 -8.77
N ASP A 420 13.83 22.00 -8.06
CA ASP A 420 13.92 21.78 -6.61
C ASP A 420 14.92 20.67 -6.29
N TYR A 421 15.58 20.79 -5.13
CA TYR A 421 16.50 19.80 -4.60
C TYR A 421 15.86 19.11 -3.41
N GLY A 422 16.08 17.82 -3.30
CA GLY A 422 15.50 17.06 -2.19
C GLY A 422 16.26 15.79 -1.85
N VAL A 423 15.85 15.23 -0.72
CA VAL A 423 16.31 13.92 -0.23
C VAL A 423 15.09 13.02 -0.15
N ARG A 424 15.25 11.78 -0.59
CA ARG A 424 14.23 10.72 -0.49
C ARG A 424 14.82 9.51 0.19
N VAL A 425 14.06 8.93 1.11
CA VAL A 425 14.38 7.67 1.78
C VAL A 425 13.24 6.70 1.53
N ASP A 426 13.55 5.51 1.05
CA ASP A 426 12.56 4.42 0.89
C ASP A 426 12.99 3.23 1.76
N CYS A 427 11.99 2.60 2.37
CA CYS A 427 12.10 1.34 3.08
C CYS A 427 11.18 0.34 2.40
N ILE A 428 11.74 -0.60 1.65
CA ILE A 428 11.00 -1.52 0.78
C ILE A 428 11.16 -2.93 1.32
N ARG A 429 10.05 -3.63 1.52
CA ARG A 429 10.06 -5.03 1.90
C ARG A 429 9.58 -5.93 0.77
N HIS A 430 10.26 -7.06 0.60
CA HIS A 430 9.94 -8.06 -0.40
C HIS A 430 9.22 -9.26 0.22
N PHE A 431 8.01 -9.53 -0.23
CA PHE A 431 7.20 -10.69 0.11
C PHE A 431 7.18 -11.63 -1.11
N GLY A 432 8.28 -12.36 -1.34
CA GLY A 432 8.51 -13.07 -2.57
C GLY A 432 8.62 -12.10 -3.75
N ARG A 433 7.68 -12.16 -4.70
CA ARG A 433 7.62 -11.24 -5.84
C ARG A 433 6.79 -9.97 -5.58
N THR A 434 6.01 -9.93 -4.50
CA THR A 434 5.27 -8.73 -4.10
C THR A 434 6.16 -7.83 -3.26
N THR A 435 6.11 -6.52 -3.48
CA THR A 435 6.80 -5.55 -2.64
C THR A 435 5.82 -4.58 -2.01
N ALA A 436 6.15 -4.10 -0.84
CA ALA A 436 5.51 -2.94 -0.21
C ALA A 436 6.59 -2.06 0.41
N GLY A 437 6.47 -0.77 0.21
CA GLY A 437 7.44 0.21 0.70
C GLY A 437 6.77 1.43 1.31
N LEU A 438 7.50 2.04 2.22
CA LEU A 438 7.21 3.35 2.79
C LEU A 438 8.30 4.31 2.34
N TYR A 439 7.95 5.54 2.03
CA TYR A 439 8.94 6.55 1.73
C TYR A 439 8.67 7.86 2.46
N ALA A 440 9.74 8.59 2.68
CA ALA A 440 9.72 9.96 3.13
C ALA A 440 10.63 10.78 2.23
N MET A 441 10.25 12.02 1.96
CA MET A 441 11.05 12.95 1.17
C MET A 441 10.93 14.37 1.72
N TYR A 442 12.01 15.12 1.53
CA TYR A 442 12.04 16.54 1.83
C TYR A 442 12.61 17.27 0.63
N THR A 443 11.84 18.18 0.05
CA THR A 443 12.24 18.92 -1.15
C THR A 443 11.63 20.32 -1.18
N GLY A 444 12.41 21.30 -1.64
CA GLY A 444 11.95 22.69 -1.78
C GLY A 444 11.43 23.33 -0.49
N GLY A 445 11.82 22.83 0.69
CA GLY A 445 11.36 23.30 1.99
C GLY A 445 10.13 22.56 2.53
N GLU A 446 9.61 21.57 1.80
CA GLU A 446 8.39 20.83 2.15
C GLU A 446 8.68 19.34 2.39
N ALA A 447 8.06 18.76 3.40
CA ALA A 447 8.09 17.33 3.67
C ALA A 447 6.91 16.63 2.98
N ASN A 448 7.17 15.44 2.47
CA ASN A 448 6.14 14.54 1.95
C ASN A 448 6.49 13.10 2.29
N GLY A 449 5.52 12.22 2.19
CA GLY A 449 5.72 10.80 2.40
C GLY A 449 4.53 10.02 1.89
N GLY A 450 4.70 8.72 1.82
CA GLY A 450 3.66 7.86 1.31
C GLY A 450 4.07 6.39 1.35
N PHE A 451 3.36 5.61 0.58
CA PHE A 451 3.65 4.20 0.41
C PHE A 451 3.58 3.82 -1.07
N HIS A 452 4.27 2.77 -1.40
CA HIS A 452 4.20 2.17 -2.74
C HIS A 452 4.19 0.65 -2.65
N PHE A 453 3.70 0.01 -3.68
CA PHE A 453 3.71 -1.43 -3.78
C PHE A 453 3.83 -1.89 -5.23
N ALA A 454 4.30 -3.11 -5.42
CA ALA A 454 4.24 -3.82 -6.67
C ALA A 454 3.71 -5.24 -6.45
N VAL A 455 2.72 -5.64 -7.25
CA VAL A 455 2.09 -6.96 -7.20
C VAL A 455 2.29 -7.65 -8.54
N PRO A 456 2.80 -8.89 -8.58
CA PRO A 456 3.01 -9.60 -9.83
C PRO A 456 1.68 -9.89 -10.51
N LEU A 457 1.61 -9.61 -11.80
CA LEU A 457 0.44 -9.92 -12.62
C LEU A 457 0.57 -11.28 -13.31
N PRO A 458 -0.56 -11.96 -13.57
CA PRO A 458 -0.55 -13.22 -14.29
C PRO A 458 0.08 -13.05 -15.68
N GLN A 459 1.02 -13.92 -16.02
CA GLN A 459 1.62 -13.96 -17.34
C GLN A 459 1.00 -15.11 -18.15
N TRP A 460 0.41 -14.78 -19.31
CA TRP A 460 -0.25 -15.75 -20.18
C TRP A 460 0.57 -16.00 -21.45
N GLY A 461 0.46 -17.20 -21.94
CA GLY A 461 0.93 -17.60 -23.26
C GLY A 461 2.36 -18.11 -23.29
N LYS A 462 2.63 -18.90 -24.34
CA LYS A 462 3.98 -19.42 -24.64
C LYS A 462 4.86 -18.30 -25.19
N SER A 463 6.15 -18.35 -24.92
CA SER A 463 7.15 -17.46 -25.51
C SER A 463 7.09 -17.54 -27.05
N ARG A 464 6.66 -16.46 -27.70
CA ARG A 464 6.62 -16.28 -29.16
C ARG A 464 7.36 -15.00 -29.54
N LYS A 465 7.80 -14.86 -30.78
CA LYS A 465 8.44 -13.62 -31.26
C LYS A 465 7.52 -12.39 -31.17
N VAL A 466 6.21 -12.59 -31.33
CA VAL A 466 5.19 -11.56 -31.11
C VAL A 466 4.23 -12.08 -30.04
N ARG A 467 4.02 -11.31 -28.99
CA ARG A 467 3.21 -11.69 -27.84
C ARG A 467 2.41 -10.51 -27.31
N VAL A 468 1.18 -10.79 -26.83
CA VAL A 468 0.38 -9.84 -26.03
C VAL A 468 0.44 -10.29 -24.59
N ARG A 469 0.76 -9.38 -23.67
CA ARG A 469 0.85 -9.66 -22.24
C ARG A 469 0.42 -8.48 -21.37
N LEU A 470 0.22 -8.74 -20.09
CA LEU A 470 0.23 -7.68 -19.06
C LEU A 470 1.69 -7.34 -18.67
N PRO A 471 1.95 -6.20 -18.03
CA PRO A 471 3.23 -5.94 -17.40
C PRO A 471 3.52 -7.01 -16.34
N GLU A 472 4.77 -7.18 -15.96
CA GLU A 472 5.13 -8.16 -14.92
C GLU A 472 4.53 -7.79 -13.58
N TYR A 473 4.41 -6.50 -13.31
CA TYR A 473 3.88 -5.96 -12.07
C TYR A 473 2.80 -4.92 -12.34
N TYR A 474 1.74 -4.95 -11.54
CA TYR A 474 0.96 -3.76 -11.25
C TYR A 474 1.66 -3.01 -10.12
N GLN A 475 1.95 -1.76 -10.33
CA GLN A 475 2.62 -0.90 -9.36
C GLN A 475 1.81 0.35 -9.10
N MET A 476 1.91 0.84 -7.88
CA MET A 476 1.25 2.06 -7.46
C MET A 476 2.09 2.76 -6.40
N GLU A 477 2.24 4.07 -6.52
CA GLU A 477 2.74 4.93 -5.47
C GLU A 477 1.63 5.88 -5.03
N TYR A 478 1.43 5.97 -3.72
CA TYR A 478 0.51 6.90 -3.10
C TYR A 478 1.30 7.94 -2.32
N SER A 479 1.07 9.21 -2.67
CA SER A 479 1.71 10.35 -2.03
C SER A 479 0.74 11.03 -1.06
N GLY A 480 1.19 11.28 0.16
CA GLY A 480 0.43 11.98 1.18
C GLY A 480 0.22 13.46 0.88
N GLN A 481 0.95 14.05 -0.04
CA GLN A 481 0.98 15.46 -0.47
C GLN A 481 0.62 16.42 0.65
N SER A 482 1.62 16.92 1.34
CA SER A 482 1.42 17.91 2.39
C SER A 482 1.40 19.31 1.78
N GLY A 483 0.23 19.93 1.85
CA GLY A 483 0.06 21.36 1.64
C GLY A 483 -0.11 21.82 0.18
N LEU A 484 -0.76 22.98 0.07
CA LEU A 484 -1.08 23.64 -1.19
C LEU A 484 0.19 24.08 -1.96
N GLU A 485 1.23 24.47 -1.25
CA GLU A 485 2.49 24.94 -1.84
C GLU A 485 3.25 23.79 -2.52
N TYR A 486 3.26 22.59 -1.93
CA TYR A 486 3.84 21.41 -2.56
C TYR A 486 3.23 21.17 -3.94
N PHE A 487 1.91 21.23 -4.04
CA PHE A 487 1.17 21.05 -5.28
C PHE A 487 1.39 22.18 -6.28
N ARG A 488 1.31 23.45 -5.86
CA ARG A 488 1.51 24.63 -6.72
C ARG A 488 2.90 24.66 -7.33
N ARG A 489 3.92 24.36 -6.54
CA ARG A 489 5.32 24.36 -6.96
C ARG A 489 5.72 23.08 -7.70
N LYS A 490 4.85 22.07 -7.75
CA LYS A 490 5.12 20.74 -8.36
C LYS A 490 6.40 20.11 -7.83
N LEU A 491 6.63 20.21 -6.52
CA LEU A 491 7.83 19.71 -5.87
C LEU A 491 7.96 18.19 -5.98
N GLY A 492 9.19 17.70 -5.98
CA GLY A 492 9.50 16.27 -5.94
C GLY A 492 9.07 15.47 -7.16
N GLN A 493 8.81 16.13 -8.28
CA GLN A 493 8.41 15.44 -9.50
C GLN A 493 9.60 15.05 -10.35
N ASP A 494 9.57 13.82 -10.83
CA ASP A 494 10.54 13.26 -11.76
C ASP A 494 9.83 12.63 -12.96
N TYR A 495 10.59 12.11 -13.92
CA TYR A 495 10.08 11.36 -15.06
C TYR A 495 10.59 9.93 -15.06
N GLU A 496 9.90 9.08 -15.77
CA GLU A 496 10.30 7.70 -16.04
C GLU A 496 10.58 7.55 -17.54
N THR A 497 11.60 6.79 -17.86
CA THR A 497 12.01 6.51 -19.23
C THR A 497 11.39 5.23 -19.79
N ARG A 498 10.80 4.41 -18.93
CA ARG A 498 10.04 3.18 -19.23
C ARG A 498 8.75 3.13 -18.42
N PRO A 499 7.69 2.46 -18.91
CA PRO A 499 6.41 2.38 -18.18
C PRO A 499 6.45 1.59 -16.86
N ASP A 500 7.50 0.79 -16.65
CA ASP A 500 7.69 -0.11 -15.49
C ASP A 500 8.85 0.32 -14.57
N GLU A 501 9.30 1.56 -14.69
CA GLU A 501 10.48 2.08 -13.99
C GLU A 501 10.15 2.75 -12.64
N SER A 502 9.51 2.06 -11.74
CA SER A 502 9.22 2.60 -10.41
C SER A 502 10.08 1.95 -9.32
N ASN A 503 10.31 2.68 -8.22
CA ASN A 503 10.99 2.16 -7.03
C ASN A 503 10.21 1.02 -6.33
N SER A 504 8.92 0.90 -6.60
CA SER A 504 8.09 -0.17 -6.05
C SER A 504 8.36 -1.54 -6.67
N VAL A 505 8.89 -1.59 -7.89
CA VAL A 505 9.20 -2.86 -8.55
C VAL A 505 10.43 -3.50 -7.91
N PRO A 506 10.45 -4.82 -7.68
CA PRO A 506 11.65 -5.51 -7.21
C PRO A 506 12.84 -5.20 -8.10
N TYR A 507 13.99 -4.95 -7.49
CA TYR A 507 15.21 -4.64 -8.23
C TYR A 507 15.47 -5.69 -9.30
N ASP A 508 15.52 -5.24 -10.56
CA ASP A 508 15.73 -6.09 -11.71
C ASP A 508 17.21 -6.50 -11.77
N ARG A 509 17.44 -7.80 -11.62
CA ARG A 509 18.77 -8.40 -11.66
C ARG A 509 19.25 -8.64 -13.10
N ARG A 510 18.89 -7.80 -14.05
CA ARG A 510 19.33 -7.87 -15.46
C ARG A 510 20.86 -7.71 -15.63
N ARG A 511 21.60 -7.80 -14.53
CA ARG A 511 23.07 -7.77 -14.53
C ARG A 511 23.69 -8.87 -15.40
N ASP A 512 23.00 -10.00 -15.55
CA ASP A 512 23.51 -11.17 -16.29
C ASP A 512 23.11 -11.15 -17.78
N ASP A 513 22.32 -10.16 -18.23
CA ASP A 513 21.87 -10.02 -19.61
C ASP A 513 22.78 -9.10 -20.45
N LEU A 514 23.78 -8.48 -19.84
CA LEU A 514 24.80 -7.64 -20.49
C LEU A 514 26.10 -8.45 -20.67
#